data_d340cf28d262d3c1aca0157b643b8cd2
#
_entry.id   d340cf28d262d3c1aca0157b643b8cd2
#
_cell.length_a   1.000
_cell.length_b   1.000
_cell.length_c   1.000
_cell.angle_alpha   90.00
_cell.angle_beta   90.00
_cell.angle_gamma   90.00
#
_symmetry.space_group_name_H-M   'P 1'
#
loop_
_entity.id
_entity.type
_entity.pdbx_description
1 polymer ?
#
loop_
_entity_poly.entity_id
_entity_poly.type
_entity_poly.pdbx_seq_one_letter_code
_entity_poly.pdbx_strand_id
1 'polypeptide(L)'
;EQYLAERLRLGFKPCSSDLAVRSFTRFMVGEGRDIALTVDVMAQWAHQVQPRYLVGGRANVDTAARRLATLRPFMRWLQQFDPTVEVPDDSSFGPIPRRVAPHIYSEAEIAALIVAARRLGPSDGLRATTYATLFGLIASAGLRVSEAINLADSDADLDGGILTIQQTKFGKSRMVPLHPSVIGPMAAYRALRRQYVPAKPQMTFFVGSRGVHRGEPLGDRQVHRVFCQLREQLGWIDRGGHGRPRVH
;
A
#
# COMPACT_ATOMS: atom_id res chain seq x y z
N GLU A 1 20.36 3.28 17.30
CA GLU A 1 19.73 2.07 17.86
C GLU A 1 18.85 2.40 19.08
N GLN A 2 19.31 3.23 20.04
CA GLN A 2 18.58 3.56 21.28
C GLN A 2 17.18 4.15 21.01
N TYR A 3 17.05 5.11 20.10
CA TYR A 3 15.76 5.68 19.67
C TYR A 3 14.78 4.63 19.15
N LEU A 4 15.25 3.72 18.29
CA LEU A 4 14.40 2.68 17.72
C LEU A 4 13.98 1.64 18.78
N ALA A 5 14.88 1.30 19.70
CA ALA A 5 14.59 0.42 20.81
C ALA A 5 13.54 1.03 21.76
N GLU A 6 13.65 2.33 22.05
CA GLU A 6 12.68 3.05 22.86
C GLU A 6 11.30 3.08 22.20
N ARG A 7 11.23 3.36 20.91
CA ARG A 7 9.96 3.28 20.15
C ARG A 7 9.30 1.91 20.24
N LEU A 8 10.08 0.83 20.10
CA LEU A 8 9.57 -0.54 20.23
C LEU A 8 9.03 -0.79 21.65
N ARG A 9 9.75 -0.33 22.68
CA ARG A 9 9.32 -0.46 24.08
C ARG A 9 8.03 0.32 24.36
N LEU A 10 7.81 1.45 23.69
CA LEU A 10 6.58 2.23 23.72
C LEU A 10 5.43 1.65 22.89
N GLY A 11 5.61 0.48 22.26
CA GLY A 11 4.59 -0.21 21.50
C GLY A 11 4.46 0.23 20.03
N PHE A 12 5.35 1.08 19.52
CA PHE A 12 5.35 1.43 18.08
C PHE A 12 5.86 0.25 17.26
N LYS A 13 5.08 -0.16 16.27
CA LYS A 13 5.52 -1.18 15.30
C LYS A 13 6.60 -0.63 14.37
N PRO A 14 7.57 -1.47 13.93
CA PRO A 14 8.52 -1.09 12.91
C PRO A 14 7.81 -0.55 11.65
N CYS A 15 8.27 0.56 11.13
CA CYS A 15 7.63 1.25 10.01
C CYS A 15 8.64 1.94 9.09
N SER A 16 8.15 2.59 8.05
CA SER A 16 8.99 3.30 7.07
C SER A 16 9.85 4.40 7.69
N SER A 17 9.45 4.99 8.81
CA SER A 17 10.26 5.99 9.53
C SER A 17 11.52 5.37 10.12
N ASP A 18 11.49 4.12 10.59
CA ASP A 18 12.67 3.45 11.13
C ASP A 18 13.70 3.18 10.02
N LEU A 19 13.22 2.85 8.82
CA LEU A 19 14.08 2.73 7.63
C LEU A 19 14.70 4.07 7.23
N ALA A 20 13.95 5.16 7.35
CA ALA A 20 14.45 6.51 7.07
C ALA A 20 15.55 6.90 8.07
N VAL A 21 15.35 6.68 9.37
CA VAL A 21 16.35 6.92 10.41
C VAL A 21 17.62 6.11 10.15
N ARG A 22 17.50 4.80 9.89
CA ARG A 22 18.65 3.96 9.55
C ARG A 22 19.36 4.40 8.27
N SER A 23 18.63 4.89 7.27
CA SER A 23 19.20 5.41 6.03
C SER A 23 19.95 6.72 6.28
N PHE A 24 19.40 7.61 7.09
CA PHE A 24 20.04 8.86 7.48
C PHE A 24 21.32 8.61 8.30
N THR A 25 21.26 7.71 9.28
CA THR A 25 22.43 7.36 10.08
C THR A 25 23.58 6.81 9.20
N ARG A 26 23.27 5.97 8.19
CA ARG A 26 24.27 5.48 7.24
C ARG A 26 24.88 6.60 6.38
N PHE A 27 24.06 7.57 5.97
CA PHE A 27 24.52 8.76 5.25
C PHE A 27 25.49 9.55 6.13
N MET A 28 25.16 9.84 7.37
CA MET A 28 26.04 10.56 8.30
C MET A 28 27.38 9.86 8.54
N VAL A 29 27.37 8.54 8.64
CA VAL A 29 28.62 7.76 8.77
C VAL A 29 29.49 7.87 7.52
N GLY A 30 28.89 7.94 6.34
CA GLY A 30 29.61 8.11 5.05
C GLY A 30 30.22 9.50 4.87
N GLU A 31 29.58 10.54 5.41
CA GLU A 31 30.04 11.94 5.29
C GLU A 31 31.10 12.33 6.35
N GLY A 32 31.28 11.50 7.40
CA GLY A 32 32.20 11.76 8.51
C GLY A 32 31.50 12.06 9.83
N ARG A 33 32.14 11.69 10.94
CA ARG A 33 31.50 11.69 12.28
C ARG A 33 31.31 13.10 12.89
N ASP A 34 32.00 14.12 12.38
CA ASP A 34 32.04 15.46 12.98
C ASP A 34 31.17 16.50 12.27
N ILE A 35 30.24 16.05 11.42
CA ILE A 35 29.32 16.97 10.73
C ILE A 35 28.15 17.31 11.65
N ALA A 36 27.93 18.61 11.86
CA ALA A 36 26.79 19.12 12.62
C ALA A 36 25.46 18.67 12.01
N LEU A 37 24.50 18.29 12.87
CA LEU A 37 23.16 17.85 12.45
C LEU A 37 22.28 19.08 12.14
N THR A 38 22.57 19.71 10.99
CA THR A 38 21.83 20.87 10.48
C THR A 38 20.71 20.46 9.53
N VAL A 39 19.75 21.36 9.32
CA VAL A 39 18.66 21.17 8.35
C VAL A 39 19.22 20.97 6.95
N ASP A 40 20.31 21.66 6.57
CA ASP A 40 20.94 21.53 5.26
C ASP A 40 21.49 20.12 5.02
N VAL A 41 22.17 19.53 6.00
CA VAL A 41 22.66 18.15 5.92
C VAL A 41 21.51 17.15 5.79
N MET A 42 20.44 17.35 6.54
CA MET A 42 19.24 16.53 6.42
C MET A 42 18.55 16.69 5.06
N ALA A 43 18.56 17.92 4.50
CA ALA A 43 18.02 18.20 3.17
C ALA A 43 18.85 17.52 2.07
N GLN A 44 20.19 17.55 2.17
CA GLN A 44 21.07 16.82 1.25
C GLN A 44 20.73 15.31 1.26
N TRP A 45 20.63 14.69 2.43
CA TRP A 45 20.19 13.31 2.53
C TRP A 45 18.78 13.08 1.93
N ALA A 46 17.85 14.00 2.18
CA ALA A 46 16.49 13.88 1.68
C ALA A 46 16.43 13.87 0.15
N HIS A 47 17.35 14.60 -0.51
CA HIS A 47 17.51 14.60 -1.98
C HIS A 47 18.22 13.36 -2.52
N GLN A 48 18.99 12.62 -1.74
CA GLN A 48 19.63 11.36 -2.14
C GLN A 48 18.61 10.24 -2.23
N VAL A 49 17.80 10.23 -3.28
CA VAL A 49 16.78 9.21 -3.52
C VAL A 49 17.32 8.16 -4.49
N GLN A 50 17.00 6.90 -4.25
CA GLN A 50 17.36 5.82 -5.19
C GLN A 50 16.83 6.13 -6.60
N PRO A 51 17.56 5.77 -7.69
CA PRO A 51 17.21 6.10 -9.07
C PRO A 51 15.76 5.79 -9.47
N ARG A 52 15.17 4.72 -8.91
CA ARG A 52 13.76 4.32 -9.15
C ARG A 52 12.70 5.34 -8.71
N TYR A 53 13.07 6.32 -7.89
CA TYR A 53 12.19 7.38 -7.41
C TYR A 53 12.51 8.75 -8.01
N LEU A 54 13.46 8.80 -8.96
CA LEU A 54 13.83 10.01 -9.64
C LEU A 54 12.87 10.26 -10.81
N VAL A 55 12.34 11.46 -10.88
CA VAL A 55 11.64 11.98 -12.06
C VAL A 55 12.56 13.01 -12.70
N GLY A 56 13.03 12.76 -13.92
CA GLY A 56 13.97 13.65 -14.60
C GLY A 56 15.34 13.77 -13.91
N GLY A 57 15.80 12.73 -13.19
CA GLY A 57 17.12 12.73 -12.54
C GLY A 57 17.19 13.44 -11.18
N ARG A 58 16.07 13.98 -10.68
CA ARG A 58 15.98 14.64 -9.37
C ARG A 58 14.89 13.99 -8.51
N ALA A 59 15.11 13.98 -7.18
CA ALA A 59 14.02 13.66 -6.26
C ALA A 59 12.88 14.66 -6.48
N ASN A 60 11.64 14.17 -6.60
CA ASN A 60 10.50 15.07 -6.53
C ASN A 60 10.56 15.80 -5.18
N VAL A 61 10.40 17.12 -5.18
CA VAL A 61 10.43 17.98 -3.99
C VAL A 61 9.50 17.44 -2.90
N ASP A 62 8.32 16.92 -3.27
CA ASP A 62 7.39 16.29 -2.34
C ASP A 62 7.99 15.05 -1.64
N THR A 63 8.80 14.27 -2.36
CA THR A 63 9.45 13.08 -1.80
C THR A 63 10.53 13.50 -0.83
N ALA A 64 11.34 14.51 -1.16
CA ALA A 64 12.36 15.05 -0.29
C ALA A 64 11.75 15.68 0.98
N ALA A 65 10.71 16.49 0.83
CA ALA A 65 9.98 17.09 1.94
C ALA A 65 9.41 16.03 2.91
N ARG A 66 8.78 14.99 2.37
CA ARG A 66 8.25 13.87 3.19
C ARG A 66 9.35 13.09 3.90
N ARG A 67 10.48 12.85 3.24
CA ARG A 67 11.64 12.20 3.87
C ARG A 67 12.17 13.02 5.02
N LEU A 68 12.35 14.33 4.81
CA LEU A 68 12.79 15.25 5.84
C LEU A 68 11.82 15.27 7.04
N ALA A 69 10.52 15.41 6.77
CA ALA A 69 9.49 15.37 7.80
C ALA A 69 9.50 14.06 8.61
N THR A 70 9.90 12.94 7.98
CA THR A 70 10.01 11.64 8.67
C THR A 70 11.15 11.61 9.70
N LEU A 71 12.19 12.43 9.55
CA LEU A 71 13.28 12.54 10.52
C LEU A 71 12.92 13.40 11.74
N ARG A 72 11.95 14.30 11.64
CA ARG A 72 11.62 15.28 12.68
C ARG A 72 11.45 14.67 14.09
N PRO A 73 10.72 13.57 14.29
CA PRO A 73 10.61 12.96 15.62
C PRO A 73 11.95 12.47 16.16
N PHE A 74 12.83 11.96 15.28
CA PHE A 74 14.17 11.53 15.67
C PHE A 74 15.07 12.71 16.02
N MET A 75 15.02 13.80 15.26
CA MET A 75 15.80 15.01 15.58
C MET A 75 15.35 15.64 16.88
N ARG A 76 14.04 15.72 17.16
CA ARG A 76 13.51 16.18 18.44
C ARG A 76 13.96 15.30 19.62
N TRP A 77 14.09 14.02 19.40
CA TRP A 77 14.60 13.09 20.41
C TRP A 77 16.10 13.33 20.64
N LEU A 78 16.91 13.51 19.58
CA LEU A 78 18.33 13.82 19.69
C LEU A 78 18.57 15.17 20.36
N GLN A 79 17.77 16.19 20.08
CA GLN A 79 17.89 17.53 20.65
C GLN A 79 17.77 17.55 22.18
N GLN A 80 17.17 16.53 22.79
CA GLN A 80 17.13 16.38 24.26
C GLN A 80 18.53 16.09 24.84
N PHE A 81 19.44 15.54 24.08
CA PHE A 81 20.80 15.19 24.49
C PHE A 81 21.85 16.17 23.94
N ASP A 82 21.56 16.78 22.79
CA ASP A 82 22.43 17.74 22.12
C ASP A 82 21.58 18.91 21.59
N PRO A 83 21.56 20.06 22.29
CA PRO A 83 20.79 21.22 21.89
C PRO A 83 21.23 21.86 20.56
N THR A 84 22.40 21.50 20.02
CA THR A 84 22.90 22.00 18.73
C THR A 84 22.25 21.33 17.54
N VAL A 85 21.53 20.22 17.74
CA VAL A 85 20.78 19.50 16.72
C VAL A 85 19.62 20.36 16.21
N GLU A 86 19.61 20.64 14.94
CA GLU A 86 18.49 21.35 14.32
C GLU A 86 17.32 20.40 14.05
N VAL A 87 16.11 20.94 14.19
CA VAL A 87 14.87 20.19 13.89
C VAL A 87 14.23 20.78 12.63
N PRO A 88 14.09 20.02 11.53
CA PRO A 88 13.52 20.54 10.30
C PRO A 88 12.04 20.92 10.49
N ASP A 89 11.66 22.08 10.01
CA ASP A 89 10.28 22.54 9.98
C ASP A 89 9.55 22.14 8.68
N ASP A 90 8.29 22.57 8.54
CA ASP A 90 7.49 22.27 7.36
C ASP A 90 7.82 23.18 6.16
N SER A 91 8.59 24.25 6.36
CA SER A 91 8.93 25.25 5.32
C SER A 91 10.21 24.95 4.58
N SER A 92 11.06 24.03 5.06
CA SER A 92 12.40 23.74 4.54
C SER A 92 12.46 23.42 3.03
N PHE A 93 11.35 22.95 2.43
CA PHE A 93 11.22 22.67 1.00
C PHE A 93 10.12 23.51 0.31
N GLY A 94 9.68 24.58 0.96
CA GLY A 94 8.56 25.38 0.49
C GLY A 94 7.20 24.76 0.78
N PRO A 95 6.10 25.39 0.30
CA PRO A 95 4.77 24.91 0.57
C PRO A 95 4.55 23.51 -0.01
N ILE A 96 4.10 22.59 0.83
CA ILE A 96 3.72 21.24 0.37
C ILE A 96 2.51 21.39 -0.56
N PRO A 97 2.56 20.80 -1.78
CA PRO A 97 1.44 20.84 -2.70
C PRO A 97 0.16 20.34 -2.03
N ARG A 98 -0.94 21.01 -2.29
CA ARG A 98 -2.24 20.60 -1.80
C ARG A 98 -2.54 19.17 -2.23
N ARG A 99 -3.13 18.40 -1.34
CA ARG A 99 -3.58 17.04 -1.64
C ARG A 99 -4.58 17.09 -2.78
N VAL A 100 -4.24 16.45 -3.90
CA VAL A 100 -5.15 16.30 -5.03
C VAL A 100 -6.32 15.41 -4.60
N ALA A 101 -7.54 15.80 -4.95
CA ALA A 101 -8.73 15.00 -4.66
C ALA A 101 -8.60 13.61 -5.30
N PRO A 102 -8.95 12.52 -4.58
CA PRO A 102 -8.93 11.19 -5.15
C PRO A 102 -9.99 11.07 -6.25
N HIS A 103 -9.73 10.21 -7.23
CA HIS A 103 -10.76 9.83 -8.20
C HIS A 103 -11.86 9.03 -7.49
N ILE A 104 -13.10 9.44 -7.69
CA ILE A 104 -14.29 8.72 -7.20
C ILE A 104 -14.87 7.96 -8.40
N TYR A 105 -14.95 6.64 -8.27
CA TYR A 105 -15.47 5.77 -9.32
C TYR A 105 -16.99 5.85 -9.43
N SER A 106 -17.49 5.98 -10.63
CA SER A 106 -18.92 5.75 -10.93
C SER A 106 -19.22 4.24 -10.98
N GLU A 107 -20.49 3.86 -10.86
CA GLU A 107 -20.91 2.47 -11.02
C GLU A 107 -20.55 1.91 -12.40
N ALA A 108 -20.66 2.71 -13.46
CA ALA A 108 -20.26 2.33 -14.81
C ALA A 108 -18.75 2.04 -14.92
N GLU A 109 -17.90 2.80 -14.23
CA GLU A 109 -16.47 2.55 -14.19
C GLU A 109 -16.14 1.26 -13.42
N ILE A 110 -16.80 1.04 -12.29
CA ILE A 110 -16.65 -0.21 -11.54
C ILE A 110 -17.05 -1.41 -12.38
N ALA A 111 -18.20 -1.34 -13.07
CA ALA A 111 -18.64 -2.39 -13.97
C ALA A 111 -17.65 -2.62 -15.12
N ALA A 112 -17.14 -1.55 -15.75
CA ALA A 112 -16.15 -1.63 -16.82
C ALA A 112 -14.84 -2.30 -16.32
N LEU A 113 -14.38 -1.96 -15.11
CA LEU A 113 -13.20 -2.59 -14.49
C LEU A 113 -13.40 -4.09 -14.29
N ILE A 114 -14.56 -4.50 -13.77
CA ILE A 114 -14.89 -5.91 -13.55
C ILE A 114 -14.94 -6.67 -14.89
N VAL A 115 -15.56 -6.09 -15.92
CA VAL A 115 -15.63 -6.69 -17.27
C VAL A 115 -14.23 -6.81 -17.88
N ALA A 116 -13.38 -5.79 -17.75
CA ALA A 116 -12.01 -5.84 -18.23
C ALA A 116 -11.19 -6.90 -17.46
N ALA A 117 -11.38 -7.02 -16.15
CA ALA A 117 -10.71 -8.05 -15.35
C ALA A 117 -11.09 -9.46 -15.76
N ARG A 118 -12.35 -9.72 -16.16
CA ARG A 118 -12.81 -11.01 -16.66
C ARG A 118 -12.15 -11.45 -17.97
N ARG A 119 -11.50 -10.52 -18.69
CA ARG A 119 -10.76 -10.82 -19.95
C ARG A 119 -9.27 -11.08 -19.72
N LEU A 120 -8.81 -11.08 -18.48
CA LEU A 120 -7.41 -11.35 -18.15
C LEU A 120 -7.06 -12.81 -18.45
N GLY A 121 -6.07 -13.05 -19.34
CA GLY A 121 -5.52 -14.40 -19.56
C GLY A 121 -4.71 -14.92 -18.36
N PRO A 122 -4.46 -16.23 -18.28
CA PRO A 122 -4.75 -17.27 -19.26
C PRO A 122 -6.21 -17.71 -19.27
N SER A 123 -6.54 -18.58 -20.26
CA SER A 123 -7.90 -19.08 -20.48
C SER A 123 -8.44 -20.03 -19.40
N ASP A 124 -7.59 -20.44 -18.44
CA ASP A 124 -8.03 -21.25 -17.27
C ASP A 124 -9.03 -20.49 -16.38
N GLY A 125 -9.22 -19.21 -16.60
CA GLY A 125 -10.18 -18.35 -15.91
C GLY A 125 -9.82 -17.99 -14.47
N LEU A 126 -8.87 -18.64 -13.84
CA LEU A 126 -8.55 -18.39 -12.42
C LEU A 126 -8.09 -16.95 -12.20
N ARG A 127 -7.17 -16.45 -13.03
CA ARG A 127 -6.70 -15.06 -12.91
C ARG A 127 -7.82 -14.04 -13.14
N ALA A 128 -8.60 -14.25 -14.19
CA ALA A 128 -9.71 -13.37 -14.54
C ALA A 128 -10.73 -13.28 -13.40
N THR A 129 -11.14 -14.45 -12.88
CA THR A 129 -12.11 -14.52 -11.77
C THR A 129 -11.53 -13.97 -10.48
N THR A 130 -10.24 -14.22 -10.17
CA THR A 130 -9.57 -13.62 -8.99
C THR A 130 -9.71 -12.11 -8.98
N TYR A 131 -9.30 -11.43 -10.06
CA TYR A 131 -9.28 -9.97 -10.08
C TYR A 131 -10.67 -9.35 -10.24
N ALA A 132 -11.56 -9.97 -11.02
CA ALA A 132 -12.94 -9.51 -11.12
C ALA A 132 -13.67 -9.57 -9.77
N THR A 133 -13.51 -10.66 -9.03
CA THR A 133 -14.12 -10.84 -7.70
C THR A 133 -13.45 -9.92 -6.67
N LEU A 134 -12.12 -9.78 -6.69
CA LEU A 134 -11.39 -8.91 -5.78
C LEU A 134 -11.82 -7.43 -5.93
N PHE A 135 -11.87 -6.92 -7.16
CA PHE A 135 -12.26 -5.53 -7.40
C PHE A 135 -13.74 -5.30 -7.10
N GLY A 136 -14.60 -6.25 -7.42
CA GLY A 136 -16.01 -6.22 -7.04
C GLY A 136 -16.21 -6.18 -5.52
N LEU A 137 -15.47 -7.00 -4.78
CA LEU A 137 -15.51 -7.02 -3.32
C LEU A 137 -15.02 -5.70 -2.72
N ILE A 138 -13.88 -5.18 -3.19
CA ILE A 138 -13.34 -3.89 -2.71
C ILE A 138 -14.35 -2.77 -2.95
N ALA A 139 -14.96 -2.73 -4.12
CA ALA A 139 -15.92 -1.69 -4.47
C ALA A 139 -17.21 -1.77 -3.65
N SER A 140 -17.74 -2.97 -3.41
CA SER A 140 -19.02 -3.16 -2.71
C SER A 140 -18.92 -3.08 -1.19
N ALA A 141 -17.81 -3.56 -0.62
CA ALA A 141 -17.61 -3.65 0.83
C ALA A 141 -16.71 -2.54 1.40
N GLY A 142 -16.14 -1.67 0.57
CA GLY A 142 -15.25 -0.59 1.00
C GLY A 142 -13.98 -1.07 1.69
N LEU A 143 -13.50 -2.27 1.34
CA LEU A 143 -12.28 -2.82 1.92
C LEU A 143 -11.04 -2.14 1.38
N ARG A 144 -10.00 -2.01 2.24
CA ARG A 144 -8.66 -1.70 1.74
C ARG A 144 -8.11 -2.89 0.96
N VAL A 145 -7.25 -2.62 -0.02
CA VAL A 145 -6.58 -3.70 -0.78
C VAL A 145 -5.92 -4.70 0.16
N SER A 146 -5.18 -4.22 1.16
CA SER A 146 -4.51 -5.07 2.14
C SER A 146 -5.49 -5.92 2.98
N GLU A 147 -6.65 -5.40 3.31
CA GLU A 147 -7.69 -6.15 4.02
C GLU A 147 -8.27 -7.26 3.14
N ALA A 148 -8.54 -6.96 1.87
CA ALA A 148 -9.09 -7.92 0.93
C ALA A 148 -8.11 -9.06 0.58
N ILE A 149 -6.82 -8.74 0.34
CA ILE A 149 -5.82 -9.77 -0.01
C ILE A 149 -5.39 -10.62 1.20
N ASN A 150 -5.48 -10.09 2.41
CA ASN A 150 -5.18 -10.83 3.65
C ASN A 150 -6.40 -11.53 4.26
N LEU A 151 -7.58 -11.42 3.63
CA LEU A 151 -8.78 -12.12 4.09
C LEU A 151 -8.51 -13.63 4.09
N ALA A 152 -8.65 -14.28 5.24
CA ALA A 152 -8.56 -15.74 5.33
C ALA A 152 -9.80 -16.39 4.70
N ASP A 153 -9.63 -17.58 4.14
CA ASP A 153 -10.78 -18.32 3.57
C ASP A 153 -11.83 -18.67 4.64
N SER A 154 -11.38 -18.94 5.86
CA SER A 154 -12.22 -19.20 7.04
C SER A 154 -13.02 -17.98 7.52
N ASP A 155 -12.53 -16.77 7.23
CA ASP A 155 -13.13 -15.51 7.66
C ASP A 155 -14.21 -15.02 6.67
N ALA A 156 -14.44 -15.76 5.58
CA ALA A 156 -15.46 -15.47 4.58
C ALA A 156 -16.64 -16.46 4.72
N ASP A 157 -17.58 -16.11 5.58
CA ASP A 157 -18.87 -16.81 5.70
C ASP A 157 -19.80 -16.34 4.57
N LEU A 158 -19.80 -17.10 3.47
CA LEU A 158 -20.61 -16.76 2.30
C LEU A 158 -22.08 -17.19 2.48
N ASP A 159 -22.37 -18.14 3.35
CA ASP A 159 -23.74 -18.59 3.64
C ASP A 159 -24.43 -17.57 4.55
N GLY A 160 -23.74 -17.08 5.58
CA GLY A 160 -24.19 -15.98 6.44
C GLY A 160 -24.04 -14.58 5.81
N GLY A 161 -23.35 -14.47 4.68
CA GLY A 161 -23.12 -13.19 3.99
C GLY A 161 -22.27 -12.20 4.80
N ILE A 162 -21.27 -12.70 5.53
CA ILE A 162 -20.45 -11.88 6.44
C ILE A 162 -18.96 -12.17 6.24
N LEU A 163 -18.14 -11.10 6.25
CA LEU A 163 -16.68 -11.20 6.35
C LEU A 163 -16.21 -10.78 7.73
N THR A 164 -15.25 -11.51 8.29
CA THR A 164 -14.50 -11.09 9.48
C THR A 164 -13.17 -10.51 9.04
N ILE A 165 -13.01 -9.19 9.13
CA ILE A 165 -11.75 -8.52 8.80
C ILE A 165 -10.92 -8.40 10.06
N GLN A 166 -9.83 -9.16 10.11
CA GLN A 166 -8.95 -9.22 11.26
C GLN A 166 -7.82 -8.20 11.18
N GLN A 167 -7.32 -7.74 12.35
CA GLN A 167 -6.12 -6.91 12.50
C GLN A 167 -6.05 -5.71 11.55
N THR A 168 -7.11 -4.91 11.48
CA THR A 168 -7.12 -3.67 10.71
C THR A 168 -6.05 -2.67 11.21
N LYS A 169 -5.93 -1.51 10.59
CA LYS A 169 -4.89 -0.49 10.82
C LYS A 169 -4.55 -0.18 12.30
N PHE A 170 -5.44 -0.50 13.24
CA PHE A 170 -5.22 -0.27 14.68
C PHE A 170 -5.36 -1.57 15.50
N GLY A 171 -5.14 -2.73 14.88
CA GLY A 171 -5.26 -4.04 15.53
C GLY A 171 -6.71 -4.45 15.87
N LYS A 172 -7.70 -3.70 15.38
CA LYS A 172 -9.12 -4.01 15.60
C LYS A 172 -9.63 -4.97 14.54
N SER A 173 -10.56 -5.85 14.92
CA SER A 173 -11.29 -6.68 13.98
C SER A 173 -12.70 -6.13 13.81
N ARG A 174 -13.31 -6.35 12.64
CA ARG A 174 -14.69 -5.95 12.37
C ARG A 174 -15.39 -6.95 11.47
N MET A 175 -16.68 -7.07 11.62
CA MET A 175 -17.55 -7.80 10.70
C MET A 175 -18.05 -6.84 9.60
N VAL A 176 -18.08 -7.33 8.36
CA VAL A 176 -18.53 -6.57 7.20
C VAL A 176 -19.62 -7.40 6.50
N PRO A 177 -20.86 -6.93 6.45
CA PRO A 177 -21.92 -7.61 5.72
C PRO A 177 -21.63 -7.52 4.21
N LEU A 178 -21.87 -8.60 3.50
CA LEU A 178 -21.73 -8.68 2.06
C LEU A 178 -23.05 -8.29 1.37
N HIS A 179 -22.95 -7.47 0.36
CA HIS A 179 -24.08 -7.23 -0.53
C HIS A 179 -24.39 -8.52 -1.33
N PRO A 180 -25.67 -8.92 -1.51
CA PRO A 180 -26.05 -10.15 -2.21
C PRO A 180 -25.39 -10.35 -3.59
N SER A 181 -25.17 -9.25 -4.33
CA SER A 181 -24.51 -9.28 -5.65
C SER A 181 -23.06 -9.80 -5.64
N VAL A 182 -22.41 -9.85 -4.49
CA VAL A 182 -21.00 -10.24 -4.35
C VAL A 182 -20.85 -11.67 -3.87
N ILE A 183 -21.85 -12.20 -3.15
CA ILE A 183 -21.83 -13.55 -2.57
C ILE A 183 -21.66 -14.60 -3.68
N GLY A 184 -22.49 -14.54 -4.72
CA GLY A 184 -22.42 -15.46 -5.84
C GLY A 184 -21.06 -15.49 -6.56
N PRO A 185 -20.52 -14.34 -6.99
CA PRO A 185 -19.15 -14.24 -7.53
C PRO A 185 -18.06 -14.76 -6.60
N MET A 186 -18.14 -14.52 -5.29
CA MET A 186 -17.19 -15.04 -4.32
C MET A 186 -17.27 -16.55 -4.18
N ALA A 187 -18.47 -17.11 -4.13
CA ALA A 187 -18.69 -18.56 -4.10
C ALA A 187 -18.17 -19.25 -5.37
N ALA A 188 -18.47 -18.68 -6.53
CA ALA A 188 -17.96 -19.16 -7.83
C ALA A 188 -16.42 -19.12 -7.90
N TYR A 189 -15.81 -18.03 -7.43
CA TYR A 189 -14.36 -17.94 -7.33
C TYR A 189 -13.77 -18.99 -6.40
N ARG A 190 -14.35 -19.18 -5.20
CA ARG A 190 -13.92 -20.20 -4.23
C ARG A 190 -14.00 -21.62 -4.83
N ALA A 191 -15.06 -21.93 -5.57
CA ALA A 191 -15.24 -23.21 -6.25
C ALA A 191 -14.20 -23.41 -7.37
N LEU A 192 -13.99 -22.41 -8.22
CA LEU A 192 -12.99 -22.44 -9.28
C LEU A 192 -11.58 -22.58 -8.70
N ARG A 193 -11.24 -21.79 -7.68
CA ARG A 193 -9.93 -21.86 -7.02
C ARG A 193 -9.62 -23.28 -6.51
N ARG A 194 -10.60 -23.97 -5.90
CA ARG A 194 -10.43 -25.34 -5.37
C ARG A 194 -10.08 -26.36 -6.45
N GLN A 195 -10.43 -26.11 -7.71
CA GLN A 195 -10.04 -26.99 -8.83
C GLN A 195 -8.54 -26.89 -9.16
N TYR A 196 -7.92 -25.74 -8.92
CA TYR A 196 -6.54 -25.45 -9.29
C TYR A 196 -5.55 -25.41 -8.14
N VAL A 197 -6.05 -25.19 -6.92
CA VAL A 197 -5.22 -24.98 -5.73
C VAL A 197 -5.75 -25.82 -4.60
N PRO A 198 -4.98 -26.80 -4.10
CA PRO A 198 -5.37 -27.58 -2.93
C PRO A 198 -5.64 -26.68 -1.71
N ALA A 199 -6.65 -27.05 -0.93
CA ALA A 199 -6.94 -26.37 0.33
C ALA A 199 -5.76 -26.53 1.29
N LYS A 200 -5.34 -25.41 1.90
CA LYS A 200 -4.29 -25.38 2.94
C LYS A 200 -4.88 -24.78 4.21
N PRO A 201 -4.44 -25.20 5.40
CA PRO A 201 -4.74 -24.48 6.63
C PRO A 201 -4.34 -23.01 6.51
N GLN A 202 -5.15 -22.11 7.04
CA GLN A 202 -4.89 -20.66 7.05
C GLN A 202 -4.69 -20.02 5.65
N MET A 203 -5.25 -20.64 4.60
CA MET A 203 -5.20 -20.10 3.25
C MET A 203 -5.92 -18.74 3.17
N THR A 204 -5.32 -17.79 2.43
CA THR A 204 -6.03 -16.56 2.07
C THR A 204 -7.15 -16.84 1.07
N PHE A 205 -8.22 -16.04 1.13
CA PHE A 205 -9.35 -16.18 0.20
C PHE A 205 -8.89 -15.97 -1.25
N PHE A 206 -8.11 -14.91 -1.51
CA PHE A 206 -7.54 -14.62 -2.81
C PHE A 206 -6.10 -15.12 -2.94
N VAL A 207 -5.81 -15.84 -4.03
CA VAL A 207 -4.52 -16.45 -4.27
C VAL A 207 -3.94 -16.06 -5.63
N GLY A 208 -2.62 -16.13 -5.75
CA GLY A 208 -1.92 -15.98 -7.01
C GLY A 208 -2.33 -17.07 -8.00
N SER A 209 -2.41 -16.70 -9.27
CA SER A 209 -2.94 -17.56 -10.34
C SER A 209 -1.87 -18.03 -11.35
N ARG A 210 -0.59 -17.62 -11.19
CA ARG A 210 0.45 -17.88 -12.20
C ARG A 210 1.78 -18.35 -11.60
N GLY A 211 2.46 -19.22 -12.33
CA GLY A 211 3.84 -19.64 -12.08
C GLY A 211 4.05 -20.14 -10.66
N VAL A 212 5.20 -19.85 -10.11
CA VAL A 212 5.60 -20.23 -8.74
C VAL A 212 4.73 -19.61 -7.65
N HIS A 213 3.97 -18.56 -7.95
CA HIS A 213 3.05 -17.90 -7.01
C HIS A 213 1.62 -18.45 -7.10
N ARG A 214 1.36 -19.50 -7.87
CA ARG A 214 0.03 -20.11 -7.96
C ARG A 214 -0.34 -20.74 -6.62
N GLY A 215 -1.45 -20.31 -6.05
CA GLY A 215 -1.91 -20.76 -4.74
C GLY A 215 -1.27 -20.06 -3.53
N GLU A 216 -0.27 -19.20 -3.75
CA GLU A 216 0.29 -18.38 -2.69
C GLU A 216 -0.55 -17.11 -2.48
N PRO A 217 -0.47 -16.46 -1.31
CA PRO A 217 -1.19 -15.22 -1.04
C PRO A 217 -0.94 -14.15 -2.09
N LEU A 218 -1.98 -13.40 -2.45
CA LEU A 218 -1.87 -12.32 -3.43
C LEU A 218 -1.05 -11.17 -2.86
N GLY A 219 -0.01 -10.73 -3.58
CA GLY A 219 0.79 -9.58 -3.18
C GLY A 219 0.16 -8.24 -3.59
N ASP A 220 0.25 -7.24 -2.72
CA ASP A 220 -0.23 -5.87 -2.97
C ASP A 220 0.31 -5.28 -4.30
N ARG A 221 1.60 -5.41 -4.54
CA ARG A 221 2.24 -4.96 -5.79
C ARG A 221 1.65 -5.64 -7.04
N GLN A 222 1.23 -6.88 -6.92
CA GLN A 222 0.62 -7.62 -8.02
C GLN A 222 -0.78 -7.08 -8.33
N VAL A 223 -1.57 -6.80 -7.31
CA VAL A 223 -2.89 -6.17 -7.47
C VAL A 223 -2.76 -4.81 -8.12
N HIS A 224 -1.87 -3.97 -7.62
CA HIS A 224 -1.63 -2.65 -8.21
C HIS A 224 -1.15 -2.72 -9.66
N ARG A 225 -0.28 -3.67 -10.01
CA ARG A 225 0.19 -3.86 -11.40
C ARG A 225 -0.96 -4.23 -12.34
N VAL A 226 -1.81 -5.19 -11.92
CA VAL A 226 -2.96 -5.59 -12.73
C VAL A 226 -3.96 -4.46 -12.86
N PHE A 227 -4.21 -3.72 -11.80
CA PHE A 227 -5.07 -2.54 -11.85
C PHE A 227 -4.52 -1.48 -12.82
N CYS A 228 -3.23 -1.18 -12.81
CA CYS A 228 -2.61 -0.25 -13.76
C CYS A 228 -2.79 -0.71 -15.20
N GLN A 229 -2.58 -2.01 -15.48
CA GLN A 229 -2.83 -2.59 -16.79
C GLN A 229 -4.28 -2.37 -17.26
N LEU A 230 -5.25 -2.67 -16.39
CA LEU A 230 -6.68 -2.49 -16.70
C LEU A 230 -7.06 -1.03 -16.88
N ARG A 231 -6.54 -0.15 -16.03
CA ARG A 231 -6.72 1.30 -16.13
C ARG A 231 -6.26 1.85 -17.48
N GLU A 232 -5.10 1.38 -17.96
CA GLU A 232 -4.56 1.76 -19.28
C GLU A 232 -5.44 1.24 -20.42
N GLN A 233 -5.90 0.00 -20.34
CA GLN A 233 -6.83 -0.59 -21.32
C GLN A 233 -8.18 0.14 -21.38
N LEU A 234 -8.64 0.67 -20.24
CA LEU A 234 -9.88 1.43 -20.15
C LEU A 234 -9.72 2.93 -20.51
N GLY A 235 -8.49 3.35 -20.85
CA GLY A 235 -8.21 4.73 -21.21
C GLY A 235 -8.37 5.72 -20.05
N TRP A 236 -8.31 5.26 -18.80
CA TRP A 236 -8.41 6.10 -17.62
C TRP A 236 -7.08 6.80 -17.35
N ILE A 237 -6.76 7.71 -18.25
CA ILE A 237 -5.63 8.60 -18.16
C ILE A 237 -6.06 9.82 -17.34
N ASP A 238 -5.12 10.60 -16.91
CA ASP A 238 -5.28 11.79 -16.08
C ASP A 238 -6.54 12.63 -16.46
N ARG A 239 -7.46 12.79 -15.51
CA ARG A 239 -8.73 13.51 -15.71
C ARG A 239 -8.68 14.84 -15.01
N GLY A 240 -7.76 15.71 -15.41
CA GLY A 240 -7.69 17.13 -15.03
C GLY A 240 -8.14 17.46 -13.60
N GLY A 241 -7.20 17.69 -12.69
CA GLY A 241 -7.48 18.12 -11.32
C GLY A 241 -7.78 17.01 -10.30
N HIS A 242 -8.01 15.77 -10.74
CA HIS A 242 -8.14 14.61 -9.87
C HIS A 242 -6.86 13.76 -9.89
N GLY A 243 -6.56 13.11 -8.78
CA GLY A 243 -5.47 12.12 -8.74
C GLY A 243 -5.75 10.98 -9.73
N ARG A 244 -4.68 10.36 -10.25
CA ARG A 244 -4.82 9.16 -11.09
C ARG A 244 -5.70 8.12 -10.39
N PRO A 245 -6.65 7.46 -11.11
CA PRO A 245 -7.43 6.36 -10.55
C PRO A 245 -6.52 5.30 -9.91
N ARG A 246 -6.84 4.93 -8.67
CA ARG A 246 -6.12 3.93 -7.87
C ARG A 246 -7.11 2.90 -7.36
N VAL A 247 -6.61 1.75 -6.89
CA VAL A 247 -7.48 0.67 -6.37
C VAL A 247 -8.27 1.12 -5.13
N HIS A 248 -7.83 2.18 -4.47
CA HIS A 248 -8.49 2.78 -3.30
C HIS A 248 -8.19 4.26 -3.18
#